data_afc4f90be7b5985e45a8ef7e735de869
#
_entry.id   afc4f90be7b5985e45a8ef7e735de869
#
_cell.length_a   1.000
_cell.length_b   1.000
_cell.length_c   1.000
_cell.angle_alpha   90.00
_cell.angle_beta   90.00
_cell.angle_gamma   90.00
#
_symmetry.space_group_name_H-M   'P 1'
#
loop_
_entity.id
_entity.type
_entity.pdbx_description
1 polymer ?
#
loop_
_entity_poly.entity_id
_entity_poly.type
_entity_poly.pdbx_seq_one_letter_code
_entity_poly.pdbx_strand_id
1 'polypeptide(L)'
;MAKKPAPRTLTKAPKRKVPKRAKVKSARKRAAADAKAAAGVLPQWTTAQIEEAFRRFKAANPEPKGELRHLNAFTLLVAVVLSAQATDAGVNKATPALFALADTPEKMAALGETRVRDLIKTIGLFRTKAKNVTALSRKLITDHGGQVPHSREALEELPGVGRKTANVVLNIAFGEPTIAVDTHIFRVGNRTGMATGKTPFEVETKLDQVVPATYKRHAHHWLILHGRYTCVARKPLCGKCIIGDLCQWPGKRVA
;
A
#
# COMPACT_ATOMS: atom_id res chain seq x y z
N MET A 1 36.85 10.89 -67.33
CA MET A 1 35.50 10.43 -67.07
C MET A 1 35.55 9.48 -65.84
N ALA A 2 35.20 9.95 -64.63
CA ALA A 2 35.26 9.16 -63.44
C ALA A 2 33.88 8.51 -63.16
N LYS A 3 33.83 7.18 -63.02
CA LYS A 3 32.63 6.41 -62.75
C LYS A 3 32.17 6.62 -61.28
N LYS A 4 30.90 7.03 -61.08
CA LYS A 4 30.24 7.11 -59.77
C LYS A 4 30.07 5.71 -59.15
N PRO A 5 30.29 5.52 -57.82
CA PRO A 5 30.03 4.26 -57.18
C PRO A 5 28.53 4.07 -56.94
N ALA A 6 28.08 2.81 -57.04
CA ALA A 6 26.70 2.38 -56.85
C ALA A 6 26.26 2.47 -55.36
N PRO A 7 24.98 2.67 -55.05
CA PRO A 7 24.48 2.78 -53.67
C PRO A 7 24.52 1.44 -52.94
N ARG A 8 25.09 1.44 -51.73
CA ARG A 8 25.11 0.30 -50.80
C ARG A 8 23.69 0.04 -50.27
N THR A 9 23.15 -1.11 -50.59
CA THR A 9 21.90 -1.62 -49.97
C THR A 9 22.14 -1.94 -48.49
N LEU A 10 21.48 -1.18 -47.62
CA LEU A 10 21.42 -1.45 -46.17
C LEU A 10 20.56 -2.71 -45.91
N THR A 11 21.19 -3.82 -45.59
CA THR A 11 20.52 -5.03 -45.13
C THR A 11 19.92 -4.78 -43.74
N LYS A 12 18.59 -4.92 -43.63
CA LYS A 12 17.85 -4.81 -42.34
C LYS A 12 18.38 -5.85 -41.36
N ALA A 13 18.87 -5.38 -40.21
CA ALA A 13 19.28 -6.23 -39.10
C ALA A 13 18.11 -7.15 -38.62
N PRO A 14 18.39 -8.41 -38.25
CA PRO A 14 17.35 -9.33 -37.81
C PRO A 14 16.69 -8.84 -36.51
N LYS A 15 15.35 -8.75 -36.51
CA LYS A 15 14.55 -8.40 -35.34
C LYS A 15 14.77 -9.45 -34.24
N ARG A 16 15.50 -9.07 -33.22
CA ARG A 16 15.69 -9.86 -31.98
C ARG A 16 14.31 -10.15 -31.38
N LYS A 17 13.88 -11.43 -31.37
CA LYS A 17 12.65 -11.87 -30.69
C LYS A 17 12.83 -11.63 -29.19
N VAL A 18 12.14 -10.63 -28.65
CA VAL A 18 12.04 -10.41 -27.20
C VAL A 18 11.30 -11.62 -26.59
N PRO A 19 11.90 -12.36 -25.64
CA PRO A 19 11.21 -13.49 -25.04
C PRO A 19 9.93 -13.00 -24.37
N LYS A 20 8.79 -13.66 -24.66
CA LYS A 20 7.48 -13.38 -24.04
C LYS A 20 7.67 -13.47 -22.53
N ARG A 21 7.62 -12.33 -21.82
CA ARG A 21 7.63 -12.28 -20.36
C ARG A 21 6.56 -13.23 -19.85
N ALA A 22 6.95 -14.28 -19.13
CA ALA A 22 6.02 -15.16 -18.45
C ALA A 22 5.06 -14.28 -17.64
N LYS A 23 3.73 -14.44 -17.84
CA LYS A 23 2.69 -13.64 -17.14
C LYS A 23 2.86 -13.84 -15.64
N VAL A 24 3.52 -12.90 -15.00
CA VAL A 24 3.70 -12.88 -13.55
C VAL A 24 2.33 -12.68 -12.92
N LYS A 25 1.83 -13.69 -12.19
CA LYS A 25 0.57 -13.57 -11.44
C LYS A 25 0.65 -12.31 -10.58
N SER A 26 -0.34 -11.43 -10.64
CA SER A 26 -0.37 -10.19 -9.85
C SER A 26 -0.23 -10.51 -8.35
N ALA A 27 0.24 -9.54 -7.55
CA ALA A 27 0.36 -9.70 -6.09
C ALA A 27 -0.98 -10.12 -5.46
N ARG A 28 -2.09 -9.57 -5.98
CA ARG A 28 -3.46 -9.93 -5.57
C ARG A 28 -3.79 -11.42 -5.83
N LYS A 29 -3.42 -11.97 -7.01
CA LYS A 29 -3.66 -13.39 -7.32
C LYS A 29 -2.80 -14.32 -6.44
N ARG A 30 -1.60 -13.90 -6.05
CA ARG A 30 -0.75 -14.67 -5.13
C ARG A 30 -1.27 -14.61 -3.70
N ALA A 31 -1.67 -13.43 -3.22
CA ALA A 31 -2.30 -13.29 -1.91
C ALA A 31 -3.57 -14.12 -1.79
N ALA A 32 -4.42 -14.15 -2.83
CA ALA A 32 -5.61 -14.99 -2.87
C ALA A 32 -5.28 -16.49 -2.88
N ALA A 33 -4.18 -16.90 -3.54
CA ALA A 33 -3.72 -18.29 -3.51
C ALA A 33 -3.18 -18.67 -2.12
N ASP A 34 -2.43 -17.78 -1.46
CA ASP A 34 -1.97 -17.98 -0.09
C ASP A 34 -3.14 -18.07 0.88
N ALA A 35 -4.16 -17.21 0.73
CA ALA A 35 -5.38 -17.26 1.53
C ALA A 35 -6.17 -18.56 1.35
N LYS A 36 -6.29 -19.03 0.09
CA LYS A 36 -6.94 -20.33 -0.21
C LYS A 36 -6.18 -21.50 0.39
N ALA A 37 -4.84 -21.47 0.32
CA ALA A 37 -4.00 -22.51 0.90
C ALA A 37 -4.02 -22.50 2.44
N ALA A 38 -4.24 -21.36 3.07
CA ALA A 38 -4.33 -21.22 4.53
C ALA A 38 -5.75 -21.48 5.07
N ALA A 39 -6.79 -21.31 4.24
CA ALA A 39 -8.18 -21.48 4.66
C ALA A 39 -8.49 -22.92 5.06
N GLY A 40 -8.67 -23.14 6.36
CA GLY A 40 -9.04 -24.43 6.95
C GLY A 40 -7.89 -25.40 7.25
N VAL A 41 -6.63 -24.99 7.01
CA VAL A 41 -5.45 -25.88 7.20
C VAL A 41 -4.57 -25.41 8.36
N LEU A 42 -4.54 -24.11 8.66
CA LEU A 42 -3.67 -23.59 9.73
C LEU A 42 -4.47 -23.42 11.03
N PRO A 43 -3.98 -23.97 12.14
CA PRO A 43 -4.55 -23.66 13.44
C PRO A 43 -4.42 -22.16 13.70
N GLN A 44 -5.40 -21.60 14.39
CA GLN A 44 -5.33 -20.19 14.81
C GLN A 44 -4.26 -20.03 15.88
N TRP A 45 -3.59 -18.90 15.86
CA TRP A 45 -2.65 -18.55 16.91
C TRP A 45 -3.38 -18.36 18.25
N THR A 46 -2.77 -18.81 19.31
CA THR A 46 -3.23 -18.53 20.67
C THR A 46 -2.99 -17.06 21.02
N THR A 47 -3.70 -16.55 22.02
CA THR A 47 -3.49 -15.20 22.54
C THR A 47 -2.03 -14.97 22.95
N ALA A 48 -1.39 -15.96 23.57
CA ALA A 48 0.03 -15.87 23.95
C ALA A 48 0.97 -15.75 22.73
N GLN A 49 0.68 -16.45 21.64
CA GLN A 49 1.47 -16.33 20.40
C GLN A 49 1.29 -14.97 19.73
N ILE A 50 0.08 -14.43 19.75
CA ILE A 50 -0.21 -13.07 19.26
C ILE A 50 0.57 -12.04 20.09
N GLU A 51 0.44 -12.10 21.42
CA GLU A 51 1.13 -11.21 22.35
C GLU A 51 2.65 -11.23 22.12
N GLU A 52 3.24 -12.41 22.04
CA GLU A 52 4.67 -12.59 21.80
C GLU A 52 5.11 -12.01 20.44
N ALA A 53 4.32 -12.20 19.38
CA ALA A 53 4.63 -11.66 18.07
C ALA A 53 4.66 -10.12 18.11
N PHE A 54 3.66 -9.49 18.72
CA PHE A 54 3.61 -8.02 18.79
C PHE A 54 4.64 -7.45 19.77
N ARG A 55 4.97 -8.16 20.84
CA ARG A 55 6.09 -7.82 21.72
C ARG A 55 7.41 -7.79 20.94
N ARG A 56 7.66 -8.78 20.08
CA ARG A 56 8.86 -8.83 19.20
C ARG A 56 8.86 -7.71 18.17
N PHE A 57 7.73 -7.41 17.55
CA PHE A 57 7.61 -6.27 16.63
C PHE A 57 7.93 -4.96 17.33
N LYS A 58 7.38 -4.73 18.53
CA LYS A 58 7.64 -3.53 19.34
C LYS A 58 9.12 -3.45 19.74
N ALA A 59 9.73 -4.55 20.17
CA ALA A 59 11.14 -4.58 20.54
C ALA A 59 12.07 -4.27 19.34
N ALA A 60 11.73 -4.79 18.15
CA ALA A 60 12.51 -4.57 16.94
C ALA A 60 12.34 -3.15 16.35
N ASN A 61 11.18 -2.54 16.50
CA ASN A 61 10.88 -1.20 16.01
C ASN A 61 9.79 -0.55 16.88
N PRO A 62 10.14 0.15 17.97
CA PRO A 62 9.16 0.69 18.92
C PRO A 62 8.19 1.71 18.32
N GLU A 63 8.66 2.51 17.35
CA GLU A 63 7.90 3.58 16.69
C GLU A 63 7.95 3.43 15.17
N PRO A 64 7.21 2.46 14.61
CA PRO A 64 7.20 2.25 13.18
C PRO A 64 6.50 3.41 12.46
N LYS A 65 7.10 3.90 11.38
CA LYS A 65 6.55 5.01 10.59
C LYS A 65 6.12 4.55 9.21
N GLY A 66 5.08 5.21 8.69
CA GLY A 66 4.67 5.07 7.29
C GLY A 66 5.73 5.64 6.34
N GLU A 67 5.77 5.10 5.12
CA GLU A 67 6.77 5.50 4.10
C GLU A 67 6.30 6.68 3.24
N LEU A 68 5.00 7.03 3.24
CA LEU A 68 4.46 8.17 2.49
C LEU A 68 4.80 9.49 3.20
N ARG A 69 5.48 10.40 2.47
CA ARG A 69 5.80 11.74 2.96
C ARG A 69 4.59 12.65 2.89
N HIS A 70 4.34 13.39 3.96
CA HIS A 70 3.22 14.33 4.09
C HIS A 70 3.60 15.44 5.08
N LEU A 71 2.84 16.53 5.06
CA LEU A 71 3.04 17.71 5.91
C LEU A 71 1.98 17.81 7.00
N ASN A 72 0.75 17.41 6.69
CA ASN A 72 -0.43 17.50 7.55
C ASN A 72 -1.45 16.40 7.17
N ALA A 73 -2.59 16.33 7.85
CA ALA A 73 -3.64 15.35 7.60
C ALA A 73 -4.19 15.40 6.16
N PHE A 74 -4.32 16.59 5.57
CA PHE A 74 -4.79 16.74 4.19
C PHE A 74 -3.78 16.18 3.19
N THR A 75 -2.52 16.55 3.29
CA THR A 75 -1.47 16.04 2.40
C THR A 75 -1.23 14.54 2.59
N LEU A 76 -1.46 14.00 3.79
CA LEU A 76 -1.49 12.55 4.02
C LEU A 76 -2.63 11.90 3.24
N LEU A 77 -3.85 12.41 3.37
CA LEU A 77 -5.02 11.91 2.63
C LEU A 77 -4.74 11.91 1.12
N VAL A 78 -4.23 13.01 0.59
CA VAL A 78 -3.85 13.12 -0.83
C VAL A 78 -2.78 12.08 -1.19
N ALA A 79 -1.70 11.96 -0.40
CA ALA A 79 -0.64 10.99 -0.66
C ALA A 79 -1.16 9.54 -0.68
N VAL A 80 -2.07 9.18 0.25
CA VAL A 80 -2.68 7.84 0.30
C VAL A 80 -3.59 7.60 -0.91
N VAL A 81 -4.39 8.57 -1.33
CA VAL A 81 -5.20 8.48 -2.56
C VAL A 81 -4.29 8.31 -3.79
N LEU A 82 -3.19 9.05 -3.85
CA LEU A 82 -2.22 8.94 -4.94
C LEU A 82 -1.47 7.61 -4.92
N SER A 83 -1.34 6.93 -3.79
CA SER A 83 -0.66 5.63 -3.67
C SER A 83 -1.48 4.44 -4.21
N ALA A 84 -2.76 4.61 -4.51
CA ALA A 84 -3.57 3.56 -5.11
C ALA A 84 -2.93 3.05 -6.43
N GLN A 85 -2.53 1.76 -6.47
CA GLN A 85 -1.83 1.13 -7.60
C GLN A 85 -0.53 1.86 -8.03
N ALA A 86 0.11 2.58 -7.12
CA ALA A 86 1.42 3.18 -7.30
C ALA A 86 2.36 2.76 -6.16
N THR A 87 3.65 2.96 -6.33
CA THR A 87 4.63 2.74 -5.26
C THR A 87 4.78 3.99 -4.41
N ASP A 88 5.02 3.82 -3.10
CA ASP A 88 5.26 4.96 -2.20
C ASP A 88 6.44 5.82 -2.67
N ALA A 89 7.50 5.19 -3.18
CA ALA A 89 8.63 5.91 -3.78
C ALA A 89 8.22 6.79 -4.98
N GLY A 90 7.31 6.29 -5.84
CA GLY A 90 6.77 7.06 -6.97
C GLY A 90 5.93 8.24 -6.51
N VAL A 91 5.09 8.04 -5.49
CA VAL A 91 4.28 9.10 -4.89
C VAL A 91 5.19 10.14 -4.22
N ASN A 92 6.14 9.71 -3.41
CA ASN A 92 7.10 10.60 -2.74
C ASN A 92 7.97 11.42 -3.69
N LYS A 93 8.17 10.95 -4.94
CA LYS A 93 8.84 11.70 -5.99
C LYS A 93 7.93 12.76 -6.63
N ALA A 94 6.63 12.47 -6.75
CA ALA A 94 5.66 13.34 -7.43
C ALA A 94 5.07 14.44 -6.51
N THR A 95 4.92 14.16 -5.21
CA THR A 95 4.19 15.02 -4.29
C THR A 95 4.90 16.29 -3.80
N PRO A 96 6.24 16.39 -3.70
CA PRO A 96 6.88 17.60 -3.17
C PRO A 96 6.51 18.87 -3.95
N ALA A 97 6.53 18.82 -5.27
CA ALA A 97 6.15 19.96 -6.11
C ALA A 97 4.65 20.31 -5.99
N LEU A 98 3.79 19.29 -5.79
CA LEU A 98 2.36 19.48 -5.56
C LEU A 98 2.10 20.12 -4.20
N PHE A 99 2.70 19.61 -3.13
CA PHE A 99 2.48 20.07 -1.77
C PHE A 99 3.10 21.44 -1.49
N ALA A 100 4.18 21.80 -2.20
CA ALA A 100 4.73 23.16 -2.14
C ALA A 100 3.76 24.23 -2.68
N LEU A 101 2.86 23.85 -3.61
CA LEU A 101 1.85 24.74 -4.20
C LEU A 101 0.50 24.63 -3.48
N ALA A 102 0.14 23.44 -3.00
CA ALA A 102 -1.20 23.15 -2.49
C ALA A 102 -1.14 22.15 -1.33
N ASP A 103 -0.93 22.66 -0.12
CA ASP A 103 -0.87 21.91 1.14
C ASP A 103 -2.18 21.97 1.94
N THR A 104 -3.22 22.66 1.41
CA THR A 104 -4.58 22.73 1.96
C THR A 104 -5.63 22.40 0.91
N PRO A 105 -6.87 22.03 1.32
CA PRO A 105 -7.98 21.79 0.38
C PRO A 105 -8.27 22.99 -0.53
N GLU A 106 -8.24 24.22 0.01
CA GLU A 106 -8.53 25.45 -0.73
C GLU A 106 -7.49 25.67 -1.83
N LYS A 107 -6.21 25.58 -1.49
CA LYS A 107 -5.12 25.71 -2.46
C LYS A 107 -5.20 24.63 -3.53
N MET A 108 -5.52 23.39 -3.15
CA MET A 108 -5.63 22.25 -4.08
C MET A 108 -6.83 22.43 -5.03
N ALA A 109 -7.96 22.89 -4.52
CA ALA A 109 -9.15 23.19 -5.33
C ALA A 109 -8.90 24.36 -6.29
N ALA A 110 -8.19 25.41 -5.83
CA ALA A 110 -7.81 26.56 -6.65
C ALA A 110 -6.79 26.20 -7.73
N LEU A 111 -5.84 25.30 -7.43
CA LEU A 111 -4.85 24.80 -8.40
C LEU A 111 -5.51 24.11 -9.59
N GLY A 112 -6.62 23.41 -9.37
CA GLY A 112 -7.45 22.77 -10.37
C GLY A 112 -6.89 21.47 -10.94
N GLU A 113 -7.77 20.68 -11.57
CA GLU A 113 -7.47 19.33 -12.05
C GLU A 113 -6.30 19.29 -13.04
N THR A 114 -6.26 20.22 -13.99
CA THR A 114 -5.23 20.24 -15.04
C THR A 114 -3.84 20.39 -14.44
N ARG A 115 -3.66 21.33 -13.53
CA ARG A 115 -2.36 21.58 -12.91
C ARG A 115 -1.95 20.44 -11.98
N VAL A 116 -2.88 19.91 -11.18
CA VAL A 116 -2.63 18.70 -10.36
C VAL A 116 -2.20 17.53 -11.24
N ARG A 117 -2.92 17.28 -12.34
CA ARG A 117 -2.58 16.22 -13.30
C ARG A 117 -1.15 16.34 -13.82
N ASP A 118 -0.73 17.55 -14.19
CA ASP A 118 0.59 17.77 -14.78
C ASP A 118 1.73 17.54 -13.76
N LEU A 119 1.48 17.87 -12.48
CA LEU A 119 2.42 17.64 -11.39
C LEU A 119 2.57 16.17 -11.01
N ILE A 120 1.52 15.36 -11.17
CA ILE A 120 1.54 13.93 -10.79
C ILE A 120 1.63 12.98 -12.00
N LYS A 121 1.92 13.47 -13.21
CA LYS A 121 1.93 12.67 -14.45
C LYS A 121 2.89 11.47 -14.45
N THR A 122 3.82 11.42 -13.52
CA THR A 122 4.80 10.32 -13.39
C THR A 122 4.24 9.08 -12.69
N ILE A 123 3.07 9.18 -12.03
CA ILE A 123 2.43 8.04 -11.37
C ILE A 123 1.28 7.46 -12.21
N GLY A 124 1.04 6.14 -12.04
CA GLY A 124 -0.05 5.47 -12.77
C GLY A 124 -1.42 6.05 -12.45
N LEU A 125 -2.35 6.00 -13.42
CA LEU A 125 -3.73 6.49 -13.30
C LEU A 125 -3.83 7.99 -12.93
N PHE A 126 -2.83 8.77 -13.27
CA PHE A 126 -2.69 10.17 -12.86
C PHE A 126 -3.90 11.05 -13.22
N ARG A 127 -4.59 10.79 -14.35
CA ARG A 127 -5.79 11.54 -14.76
C ARG A 127 -6.94 11.36 -13.76
N THR A 128 -7.30 10.11 -13.47
CA THR A 128 -8.34 9.79 -12.47
C THR A 128 -7.95 10.28 -11.08
N LYS A 129 -6.67 10.15 -10.72
CA LYS A 129 -6.15 10.62 -9.43
C LYS A 129 -6.24 12.15 -9.30
N ALA A 130 -5.88 12.90 -10.35
CA ALA A 130 -6.02 14.37 -10.35
C ALA A 130 -7.48 14.79 -10.18
N LYS A 131 -8.39 14.17 -10.93
CA LYS A 131 -9.83 14.38 -10.78
C LYS A 131 -10.30 14.12 -9.35
N ASN A 132 -9.94 12.97 -8.78
CA ASN A 132 -10.34 12.59 -7.42
C ASN A 132 -9.77 13.57 -6.38
N VAL A 133 -8.48 13.92 -6.46
CA VAL A 133 -7.83 14.84 -5.52
C VAL A 133 -8.47 16.24 -5.57
N THR A 134 -8.76 16.76 -6.75
CA THR A 134 -9.45 18.06 -6.87
C THR A 134 -10.89 17.98 -6.36
N ALA A 135 -11.61 16.90 -6.65
CA ALA A 135 -12.99 16.72 -6.21
C ALA A 135 -13.09 16.52 -4.69
N LEU A 136 -12.20 15.69 -4.09
CA LEU A 136 -12.19 15.52 -2.63
C LEU A 136 -11.84 16.82 -1.91
N SER A 137 -10.95 17.64 -2.47
CA SER A 137 -10.60 18.93 -1.87
C SER A 137 -11.80 19.89 -1.85
N ARG A 138 -12.57 19.93 -2.93
CA ARG A 138 -13.82 20.72 -2.97
C ARG A 138 -14.84 20.20 -1.96
N LYS A 139 -15.02 18.86 -1.89
CA LYS A 139 -15.96 18.25 -0.93
C LYS A 139 -15.52 18.52 0.52
N LEU A 140 -14.23 18.50 0.83
CA LEU A 140 -13.73 18.90 2.16
C LEU A 140 -14.10 20.34 2.51
N ILE A 141 -14.00 21.26 1.56
CA ILE A 141 -14.37 22.66 1.79
C ILE A 141 -15.88 22.80 2.04
N THR A 142 -16.71 22.19 1.19
CA THR A 142 -18.16 22.34 1.28
C THR A 142 -18.78 21.62 2.47
N ASP A 143 -18.34 20.41 2.77
CA ASP A 143 -19.01 19.52 3.72
C ASP A 143 -18.31 19.47 5.08
N HIS A 144 -17.01 19.85 5.13
CA HIS A 144 -16.17 19.69 6.32
C HIS A 144 -15.37 20.95 6.69
N GLY A 145 -15.70 22.12 6.14
CA GLY A 145 -15.02 23.38 6.45
C GLY A 145 -13.51 23.37 6.18
N GLY A 146 -13.08 22.62 5.16
CA GLY A 146 -11.67 22.48 4.81
C GLY A 146 -10.87 21.53 5.72
N GLN A 147 -11.50 20.81 6.63
CA GLN A 147 -10.83 19.88 7.53
C GLN A 147 -10.99 18.44 7.06
N VAL A 148 -9.99 17.60 7.34
CA VAL A 148 -10.09 16.14 7.13
C VAL A 148 -10.97 15.56 8.24
N PRO A 149 -12.09 14.88 7.91
CA PRO A 149 -12.99 14.37 8.93
C PRO A 149 -12.38 13.21 9.73
N HIS A 150 -12.66 13.18 11.03
CA HIS A 150 -12.23 12.12 11.95
C HIS A 150 -13.30 11.03 12.07
N SER A 151 -13.83 10.59 10.92
CA SER A 151 -14.82 9.50 10.84
C SER A 151 -14.54 8.70 9.57
N ARG A 152 -14.63 7.37 9.69
CA ARG A 152 -14.43 6.48 8.54
C ARG A 152 -15.50 6.70 7.49
N GLU A 153 -16.74 6.81 7.92
CA GLU A 153 -17.90 6.99 7.07
C GLU A 153 -17.75 8.28 6.25
N ALA A 154 -17.44 9.39 6.89
CA ALA A 154 -17.23 10.68 6.22
C ALA A 154 -16.00 10.66 5.28
N LEU A 155 -14.93 9.93 5.65
CA LEU A 155 -13.77 9.75 4.77
C LEU A 155 -14.11 8.91 3.54
N GLU A 156 -14.90 7.85 3.67
CA GLU A 156 -15.30 6.97 2.57
C GLU A 156 -16.23 7.67 1.55
N GLU A 157 -16.92 8.74 1.95
CA GLU A 157 -17.68 9.58 1.04
C GLU A 157 -16.84 10.46 0.12
N LEU A 158 -15.56 10.64 0.44
CA LEU A 158 -14.67 11.49 -0.35
C LEU A 158 -14.25 10.78 -1.66
N PRO A 159 -14.21 11.48 -2.80
CA PRO A 159 -13.82 10.93 -4.08
C PRO A 159 -12.44 10.25 -4.04
N GLY A 160 -12.40 8.96 -4.38
CA GLY A 160 -11.17 8.18 -4.41
C GLY A 160 -10.71 7.62 -3.05
N VAL A 161 -11.51 7.80 -2.02
CA VAL A 161 -11.26 7.25 -0.69
C VAL A 161 -12.15 6.02 -0.49
N GLY A 162 -11.54 4.88 -0.21
CA GLY A 162 -12.23 3.68 0.23
C GLY A 162 -11.78 3.29 1.62
N ARG A 163 -12.39 2.25 2.20
CA ARG A 163 -12.14 1.77 3.56
C ARG A 163 -10.66 1.68 3.94
N LYS A 164 -9.82 1.10 3.07
CA LYS A 164 -8.37 1.00 3.33
C LYS A 164 -7.73 2.38 3.45
N THR A 165 -8.08 3.32 2.59
CA THR A 165 -7.57 4.70 2.63
C THR A 165 -8.03 5.42 3.89
N ALA A 166 -9.31 5.32 4.24
CA ALA A 166 -9.86 5.89 5.45
C ALA A 166 -9.14 5.37 6.71
N ASN A 167 -8.96 4.05 6.82
CA ASN A 167 -8.24 3.45 7.94
C ASN A 167 -6.78 3.92 8.06
N VAL A 168 -6.06 4.10 6.93
CA VAL A 168 -4.69 4.64 6.96
C VAL A 168 -4.68 6.07 7.47
N VAL A 169 -5.60 6.92 7.00
CA VAL A 169 -5.69 8.31 7.44
C VAL A 169 -6.04 8.40 8.92
N LEU A 170 -7.03 7.64 9.38
CA LEU A 170 -7.43 7.58 10.80
C LEU A 170 -6.26 7.16 11.68
N ASN A 171 -5.52 6.13 11.26
CA ASN A 171 -4.38 5.64 12.03
C ASN A 171 -3.25 6.66 12.11
N ILE A 172 -2.84 7.23 10.98
CA ILE A 172 -1.63 8.08 10.92
C ILE A 172 -1.92 9.51 11.40
N ALA A 173 -3.02 10.12 10.90
CA ALA A 173 -3.32 11.53 11.21
C ALA A 173 -3.94 11.71 12.60
N PHE A 174 -4.74 10.74 13.06
CA PHE A 174 -5.53 10.88 14.28
C PHE A 174 -5.14 9.88 15.38
N GLY A 175 -4.23 8.94 15.08
CA GLY A 175 -3.77 7.95 16.07
C GLY A 175 -4.76 6.84 16.38
N GLU A 176 -5.82 6.71 15.57
CA GLU A 176 -6.83 5.67 15.75
C GLU A 176 -6.23 4.26 15.57
N PRO A 177 -6.66 3.30 16.39
CA PRO A 177 -6.12 1.94 16.37
C PRO A 177 -6.65 1.10 15.20
N THR A 178 -6.69 1.66 13.99
CA THR A 178 -7.19 0.99 12.79
C THR A 178 -6.11 0.20 12.08
N ILE A 179 -6.47 -0.93 11.48
CA ILE A 179 -5.56 -1.78 10.70
C ILE A 179 -6.03 -1.81 9.25
N ALA A 180 -5.37 -1.05 8.39
CA ALA A 180 -5.73 -0.96 6.96
C ALA A 180 -5.15 -2.13 6.18
N VAL A 181 -5.91 -3.21 6.00
CA VAL A 181 -5.43 -4.43 5.34
C VAL A 181 -5.21 -4.21 3.86
N ASP A 182 -3.95 -4.22 3.45
CA ASP A 182 -3.50 -4.24 2.07
C ASP A 182 -3.06 -5.65 1.63
N THR A 183 -2.47 -5.78 0.44
CA THR A 183 -1.97 -7.07 -0.05
C THR A 183 -0.80 -7.63 0.77
N HIS A 184 -0.06 -6.78 1.49
CA HIS A 184 1.05 -7.21 2.36
C HIS A 184 0.52 -7.77 3.67
N ILE A 185 -0.34 -7.03 4.36
CA ILE A 185 -0.98 -7.47 5.61
C ILE A 185 -1.88 -8.68 5.36
N PHE A 186 -2.67 -8.68 4.29
CA PHE A 186 -3.48 -9.82 3.88
C PHE A 186 -2.65 -11.10 3.72
N ARG A 187 -1.48 -10.99 3.10
CA ARG A 187 -0.55 -12.12 2.96
C ARG A 187 0.05 -12.55 4.29
N VAL A 188 0.49 -11.60 5.12
CA VAL A 188 1.07 -11.91 6.44
C VAL A 188 0.04 -12.63 7.31
N GLY A 189 -1.16 -12.09 7.48
CA GLY A 189 -2.21 -12.70 8.28
C GLY A 189 -2.53 -14.13 7.86
N ASN A 190 -2.70 -14.34 6.54
CA ASN A 190 -3.01 -15.67 6.01
C ASN A 190 -1.84 -16.65 6.07
N ARG A 191 -0.60 -16.21 5.78
CA ARG A 191 0.55 -17.11 5.82
C ARG A 191 0.93 -17.54 7.22
N THR A 192 0.95 -16.60 8.14
CA THR A 192 1.36 -16.89 9.52
C THR A 192 0.34 -17.72 10.27
N GLY A 193 -0.93 -17.63 9.91
CA GLY A 193 -2.06 -18.16 10.69
C GLY A 193 -2.60 -17.18 11.73
N MET A 194 -1.99 -15.98 11.85
CA MET A 194 -2.39 -14.96 12.83
C MET A 194 -3.83 -14.47 12.62
N ALA A 195 -4.21 -14.22 11.36
CA ALA A 195 -5.56 -13.79 10.98
C ALA A 195 -5.88 -14.26 9.57
N THR A 196 -6.49 -15.44 9.46
CA THR A 196 -6.85 -16.03 8.18
C THR A 196 -8.19 -15.52 7.68
N GLY A 197 -8.29 -15.21 6.38
CA GLY A 197 -9.54 -14.77 5.77
C GLY A 197 -9.49 -14.81 4.25
N LYS A 198 -10.63 -14.90 3.60
CA LYS A 198 -10.78 -14.93 2.14
C LYS A 198 -10.72 -13.52 1.54
N THR A 199 -11.10 -12.52 2.31
CA THR A 199 -11.16 -11.12 1.91
C THR A 199 -10.31 -10.24 2.84
N PRO A 200 -9.84 -9.06 2.37
CA PRO A 200 -9.16 -8.10 3.24
C PRO A 200 -10.00 -7.69 4.46
N PHE A 201 -11.31 -7.59 4.29
CA PHE A 201 -12.24 -7.25 5.38
C PHE A 201 -12.29 -8.33 6.47
N GLU A 202 -12.35 -9.61 6.09
CA GLU A 202 -12.30 -10.72 7.06
C GLU A 202 -10.99 -10.73 7.85
N VAL A 203 -9.85 -10.47 7.17
CA VAL A 203 -8.54 -10.37 7.82
C VAL A 203 -8.47 -9.14 8.73
N GLU A 204 -9.02 -7.99 8.31
CA GLU A 204 -9.13 -6.78 9.12
C GLU A 204 -9.91 -7.04 10.41
N THR A 205 -11.12 -7.63 10.28
CA THR A 205 -11.98 -7.94 11.42
C THR A 205 -11.29 -8.88 12.42
N LYS A 206 -10.61 -9.93 11.92
CA LYS A 206 -9.86 -10.84 12.79
C LYS A 206 -8.67 -10.17 13.46
N LEU A 207 -7.89 -9.38 12.73
CA LEU A 207 -6.77 -8.64 13.33
C LEU A 207 -7.26 -7.68 14.42
N ASP A 208 -8.39 -7.01 14.19
CA ASP A 208 -8.99 -6.12 15.18
C ASP A 208 -9.41 -6.86 16.45
N GLN A 209 -9.87 -8.10 16.34
CA GLN A 209 -10.24 -8.94 17.46
C GLN A 209 -9.05 -9.50 18.24
N VAL A 210 -7.99 -9.95 17.53
CA VAL A 210 -6.90 -10.71 18.15
C VAL A 210 -5.72 -9.83 18.59
N VAL A 211 -5.51 -8.67 17.97
CA VAL A 211 -4.39 -7.78 18.32
C VAL A 211 -4.68 -7.10 19.67
N PRO A 212 -3.80 -7.27 20.68
CA PRO A 212 -3.99 -6.62 21.97
C PRO A 212 -4.02 -5.09 21.84
N ALA A 213 -4.85 -4.44 22.64
CA ALA A 213 -5.11 -2.99 22.59
C ALA A 213 -3.81 -2.16 22.66
N THR A 214 -2.84 -2.61 23.46
CA THR A 214 -1.54 -1.97 23.65
C THR A 214 -0.69 -1.89 22.38
N TYR A 215 -0.96 -2.72 21.38
CA TYR A 215 -0.22 -2.77 20.12
C TYR A 215 -1.02 -2.25 18.93
N LYS A 216 -2.34 -2.10 19.04
CA LYS A 216 -3.22 -1.77 17.91
C LYS A 216 -2.79 -0.52 17.15
N ARG A 217 -2.37 0.54 17.84
CA ARG A 217 -1.91 1.78 17.22
C ARG A 217 -0.81 1.57 16.17
N HIS A 218 0.12 0.68 16.45
CA HIS A 218 1.27 0.44 15.58
C HIS A 218 1.16 -0.85 14.76
N ALA A 219 0.16 -1.69 15.03
CA ALA A 219 -0.02 -2.99 14.38
C ALA A 219 -0.04 -2.90 12.86
N HIS A 220 -0.74 -1.89 12.31
CA HIS A 220 -0.76 -1.64 10.87
C HIS A 220 0.65 -1.49 10.28
N HIS A 221 1.47 -0.66 10.90
CA HIS A 221 2.82 -0.37 10.41
C HIS A 221 3.75 -1.57 10.54
N TRP A 222 3.75 -2.28 11.68
CA TRP A 222 4.57 -3.48 11.83
C TRP A 222 4.21 -4.55 10.81
N LEU A 223 2.93 -4.82 10.61
CA LEU A 223 2.47 -5.86 9.69
C LEU A 223 2.75 -5.50 8.22
N ILE A 224 2.57 -4.23 7.82
CA ILE A 224 2.86 -3.81 6.45
C ILE A 224 4.36 -3.84 6.16
N LEU A 225 5.21 -3.35 7.07
CA LEU A 225 6.66 -3.38 6.93
C LEU A 225 7.18 -4.82 6.92
N HIS A 226 6.68 -5.68 7.81
CA HIS A 226 7.00 -7.09 7.81
C HIS A 226 6.64 -7.77 6.48
N GLY A 227 5.47 -7.46 5.94
CA GLY A 227 5.04 -7.96 4.64
C GLY A 227 5.85 -7.43 3.46
N ARG A 228 6.35 -6.20 3.55
CA ARG A 228 7.17 -5.58 2.50
C ARG A 228 8.59 -6.12 2.47
N TYR A 229 9.22 -6.29 3.61
CA TYR A 229 10.66 -6.51 3.72
C TYR A 229 11.05 -7.92 4.17
N THR A 230 10.21 -8.62 4.93
CA THR A 230 10.50 -9.97 5.45
C THR A 230 9.63 -11.04 4.80
N CYS A 231 8.32 -10.98 5.01
CA CYS A 231 7.37 -11.95 4.45
C CYS A 231 6.97 -11.58 3.02
N VAL A 232 7.96 -11.39 2.14
CA VAL A 232 7.72 -11.00 0.74
C VAL A 232 7.03 -12.11 -0.07
N ALA A 233 6.34 -11.72 -1.17
CA ALA A 233 5.46 -12.64 -1.88
C ALA A 233 6.17 -13.84 -2.52
N ARG A 234 7.38 -13.66 -3.08
CA ARG A 234 8.05 -14.71 -3.87
C ARG A 234 9.10 -15.51 -3.10
N LYS A 235 9.97 -14.83 -2.36
CA LYS A 235 11.08 -15.43 -1.64
C LYS A 235 11.12 -14.83 -0.23
N PRO A 236 10.22 -15.23 0.67
CA PRO A 236 10.21 -14.70 2.04
C PRO A 236 11.50 -15.05 2.77
N LEU A 237 11.95 -14.13 3.60
CA LEU A 237 13.19 -14.26 4.38
C LEU A 237 12.91 -14.98 5.70
N CYS A 238 12.42 -16.22 5.64
CA CYS A 238 11.96 -16.98 6.82
C CYS A 238 13.07 -17.20 7.85
N GLY A 239 14.32 -17.42 7.44
CA GLY A 239 15.46 -17.58 8.35
C GLY A 239 15.83 -16.30 9.14
N LYS A 240 15.34 -15.11 8.71
CA LYS A 240 15.52 -13.84 9.41
C LYS A 240 14.23 -13.31 10.03
N CYS A 241 13.15 -14.10 10.00
CA CYS A 241 11.82 -13.67 10.43
C CYS A 241 11.73 -13.74 11.97
N ILE A 242 11.49 -12.60 12.61
CA ILE A 242 11.39 -12.50 14.08
C ILE A 242 10.20 -13.25 14.68
N ILE A 243 9.23 -13.67 13.85
CA ILE A 243 8.08 -14.48 14.23
C ILE A 243 8.09 -15.84 13.47
N GLY A 244 9.26 -16.26 12.97
CA GLY A 244 9.40 -17.45 12.13
C GLY A 244 9.07 -18.75 12.86
N ASP A 245 9.39 -18.83 14.13
CA ASP A 245 9.07 -19.96 15.02
C ASP A 245 7.55 -20.07 15.29
N LEU A 246 6.86 -18.95 15.43
CA LEU A 246 5.41 -18.91 15.61
C LEU A 246 4.63 -19.17 14.30
N CYS A 247 5.25 -18.90 13.15
CA CYS A 247 4.63 -18.99 11.85
C CYS A 247 4.28 -20.43 11.48
N GLN A 248 3.05 -20.69 11.08
CA GLN A 248 2.53 -22.03 10.76
C GLN A 248 2.46 -22.29 9.24
N TRP A 249 2.98 -21.38 8.41
CA TRP A 249 2.91 -21.55 6.97
C TRP A 249 3.70 -22.77 6.48
N PRO A 250 3.06 -23.75 5.78
CA PRO A 250 3.74 -24.95 5.30
C PRO A 250 4.86 -24.68 4.28
N GLY A 251 4.79 -23.54 3.56
CA GLY A 251 5.82 -23.11 2.62
C GLY A 251 6.97 -22.33 3.25
N LYS A 252 7.09 -22.34 4.57
CA LYS A 252 8.17 -21.71 5.33
C LYS A 252 9.53 -22.34 4.94
N ARG A 253 10.47 -21.50 4.55
CA ARG A 253 11.83 -21.90 4.20
C ARG A 253 12.75 -21.54 5.36
N VAL A 254 12.97 -22.48 6.24
CA VAL A 254 14.02 -22.40 7.25
C VAL A 254 15.24 -23.03 6.60
N ALA A 255 16.26 -22.23 6.29
CA ALA A 255 17.56 -22.75 5.85
C ALA A 255 18.28 -23.30 7.08
#